data_4e7039f25bbfe2f5499613d0515cd22a
#
_entry.id   4e7039f25bbfe2f5499613d0515cd22a
#
_cell.length_a   1.000
_cell.length_b   1.000
_cell.length_c   1.000
_cell.angle_alpha   90.00
_cell.angle_beta   90.00
_cell.angle_gamma   90.00
#
_symmetry.space_group_name_H-M   'P 1'
#
loop_
_entity.id
_entity.type
_entity.pdbx_description
1 polymer ?
#
loop_
_entity_poly.entity_id
_entity_poly.type
_entity_poly.pdbx_seq_one_letter_code
_entity_poly.pdbx_strand_id
1 'polypeptide(L)'
;MKNFYGKVLPRLGVVLCVAAVVVFLVSSSSKAGSPVGEMTAGKVQLQSASALAFGPDGILFVADSMGGKVVALDTNDHTAMKMAAKINVPGVDTKVAALLGTTPDQIMINDLRVNPISKNAYLAVSRGKGPDAVPVIVKVDGMSGKLSEVSLDNVKSSSVSLVDAPASDTAARRNPRLQTVTDMEFTSGKLFVSGLSNEEWASALRSIPYPFNQADKGTNIQIWHASHGRFETAAPVNTFVPYTISGQSYILAAYTCTPLVKIPVSDLKPGTQIKPSTIADLGSGNTPIDMVPYKKDGHQYILIANTSLGVLKLKADNLETYRAIESPEVPNPQNKNISGVPYDTISDLTGVTQLSQVDDSNVAVLSKGADGMNLTTIALP
;
A
#
# COMPACT_ATOMS: atom_id res chain seq x y z
N MET A 1 -48.27 3.47 -94.21
CA MET A 1 -49.59 2.75 -94.28
C MET A 1 -49.89 2.05 -93.00
N LYS A 2 -51.10 2.39 -92.45
CA LYS A 2 -51.95 1.55 -91.63
C LYS A 2 -51.35 1.15 -90.22
N ASN A 3 -52.08 1.18 -89.15
CA ASN A 3 -53.39 1.68 -88.68
C ASN A 3 -53.43 1.64 -87.18
N PHE A 4 -54.09 2.63 -86.68
CA PHE A 4 -54.62 2.70 -85.28
C PHE A 4 -55.40 1.47 -84.84
N TYR A 5 -55.32 1.15 -83.57
CA TYR A 5 -56.44 0.87 -82.69
C TYR A 5 -56.10 0.98 -81.23
N GLY A 6 -56.79 1.87 -80.56
CA GLY A 6 -56.67 2.06 -79.12
C GLY A 6 -57.55 1.03 -78.41
N LYS A 7 -57.20 0.64 -77.26
CA LYS A 7 -58.04 0.01 -76.25
C LYS A 7 -57.92 0.72 -74.93
N VAL A 8 -59.02 1.24 -74.50
CA VAL A 8 -59.34 1.78 -73.17
C VAL A 8 -59.37 0.64 -72.17
N LEU A 9 -58.67 0.71 -71.09
CA LEU A 9 -58.78 -0.18 -69.92
C LEU A 9 -59.22 0.62 -68.68
N PRO A 10 -60.10 0.03 -67.82
CA PRO A 10 -60.73 0.74 -66.72
C PRO A 10 -59.74 0.91 -65.54
N ARG A 11 -59.95 2.01 -64.85
CA ARG A 11 -59.26 2.36 -63.61
C ARG A 11 -59.78 1.47 -62.47
N LEU A 12 -58.96 0.56 -61.94
CA LEU A 12 -59.17 -0.13 -60.69
C LEU A 12 -58.54 0.74 -59.56
N GLY A 13 -59.38 1.21 -58.67
CA GLY A 13 -58.94 1.94 -57.48
C GLY A 13 -58.33 0.95 -56.49
N VAL A 14 -57.05 1.16 -56.15
CA VAL A 14 -56.37 0.47 -55.05
C VAL A 14 -56.54 1.31 -53.82
N VAL A 15 -57.29 0.83 -52.85
CA VAL A 15 -57.39 1.37 -51.52
C VAL A 15 -56.10 0.91 -50.77
N LEU A 16 -55.21 1.84 -50.48
CA LEU A 16 -54.00 1.58 -49.69
C LEU A 16 -54.40 1.68 -48.19
N CYS A 17 -54.57 0.56 -47.51
CA CYS A 17 -54.61 0.54 -46.03
C CYS A 17 -53.19 0.75 -45.50
N VAL A 18 -52.92 1.93 -44.97
CA VAL A 18 -51.67 2.20 -44.21
C VAL A 18 -51.87 1.66 -42.79
N ALA A 19 -51.34 0.48 -42.53
CA ALA A 19 -51.20 -0.04 -41.18
C ALA A 19 -50.01 0.66 -40.51
N ALA A 20 -50.30 1.59 -39.58
CA ALA A 20 -49.28 2.20 -38.75
C ALA A 20 -48.74 1.17 -37.72
N VAL A 21 -47.55 0.62 -37.99
CA VAL A 21 -46.81 -0.19 -37.03
C VAL A 21 -46.13 0.78 -36.05
N VAL A 22 -46.71 0.90 -34.84
CA VAL A 22 -46.09 1.60 -33.73
C VAL A 22 -45.04 0.67 -33.15
N VAL A 23 -43.76 0.90 -33.53
CA VAL A 23 -42.60 0.24 -32.93
C VAL A 23 -42.34 0.92 -31.57
N PHE A 24 -42.72 0.28 -30.49
CA PHE A 24 -42.24 0.63 -29.15
C PHE A 24 -40.76 0.30 -29.06
N LEU A 25 -39.89 1.31 -29.24
CA LEU A 25 -38.51 1.23 -28.85
C LEU A 25 -38.45 1.21 -27.31
N VAL A 26 -38.40 0.02 -26.73
CA VAL A 26 -38.01 -0.14 -25.33
C VAL A 26 -36.51 0.21 -25.26
N SER A 27 -36.23 1.47 -24.92
CA SER A 27 -34.86 1.88 -24.55
C SER A 27 -34.53 1.17 -23.25
N SER A 28 -33.93 -0.01 -23.33
CA SER A 28 -33.19 -0.56 -22.20
C SER A 28 -31.99 0.35 -21.99
N SER A 29 -32.09 1.29 -21.03
CA SER A 29 -30.92 1.97 -20.49
C SER A 29 -30.07 0.92 -19.78
N SER A 30 -29.15 0.30 -20.51
CA SER A 30 -28.01 -0.34 -19.90
C SER A 30 -27.32 0.76 -19.09
N LYS A 31 -27.33 0.67 -17.76
CA LYS A 31 -26.41 1.45 -16.94
C LYS A 31 -25.01 1.15 -17.49
N ALA A 32 -24.47 2.09 -18.24
CA ALA A 32 -23.05 2.07 -18.57
C ALA A 32 -22.32 1.96 -17.24
N GLY A 33 -21.60 0.88 -17.02
CA GLY A 33 -20.72 0.77 -15.87
C GLY A 33 -19.81 2.00 -15.87
N SER A 34 -19.61 2.63 -14.70
CA SER A 34 -18.67 3.74 -14.58
C SER A 34 -17.36 3.36 -15.25
N PRO A 35 -16.71 4.27 -15.99
CA PRO A 35 -15.41 3.99 -16.58
C PRO A 35 -14.47 3.44 -15.52
N VAL A 36 -13.73 2.37 -15.83
CA VAL A 36 -12.77 1.77 -14.92
C VAL A 36 -11.75 2.85 -14.55
N GLY A 37 -11.49 3.04 -13.23
CA GLY A 37 -10.58 4.06 -12.73
C GLY A 37 -11.22 5.37 -12.30
N GLU A 38 -12.48 5.66 -12.64
CA GLU A 38 -13.18 6.83 -12.14
C GLU A 38 -13.66 6.60 -10.71
N MET A 39 -13.36 7.57 -9.83
CA MET A 39 -13.82 7.54 -8.43
C MET A 39 -15.31 7.87 -8.36
N THR A 40 -16.10 7.02 -7.72
CA THR A 40 -17.53 7.20 -7.54
C THR A 40 -17.87 7.37 -6.07
N ALA A 41 -18.81 8.28 -5.77
CA ALA A 41 -19.32 8.45 -4.41
C ALA A 41 -20.19 7.26 -4.01
N GLY A 42 -19.96 6.73 -2.83
CA GLY A 42 -20.71 5.58 -2.33
C GLY A 42 -20.19 5.10 -0.97
N LYS A 43 -20.81 4.03 -0.48
CA LYS A 43 -20.34 3.36 0.73
C LYS A 43 -19.19 2.41 0.41
N VAL A 44 -18.08 2.56 1.10
CA VAL A 44 -16.93 1.66 1.03
C VAL A 44 -17.03 0.62 2.14
N GLN A 45 -16.89 -0.64 1.77
CA GLN A 45 -16.81 -1.76 2.71
C GLN A 45 -15.40 -2.34 2.69
N LEU A 46 -14.76 -2.37 3.85
CA LEU A 46 -13.48 -3.00 4.08
C LEU A 46 -13.66 -4.23 4.97
N GLN A 47 -12.90 -5.29 4.71
CA GLN A 47 -12.78 -6.44 5.62
C GLN A 47 -11.57 -6.28 6.55
N SER A 48 -10.57 -5.49 6.12
CA SER A 48 -9.40 -5.13 6.93
C SER A 48 -8.84 -3.79 6.47
N ALA A 49 -8.01 -3.16 7.32
CA ALA A 49 -7.16 -2.03 6.95
C ALA A 49 -5.75 -2.36 7.45
N SER A 50 -4.87 -2.80 6.54
CA SER A 50 -3.54 -3.33 6.90
C SER A 50 -2.41 -2.35 6.61
N ALA A 51 -2.40 -1.70 5.47
CA ALA A 51 -1.39 -0.73 5.06
C ALA A 51 -2.05 0.48 4.40
N LEU A 52 -1.39 1.62 4.47
CA LEU A 52 -1.80 2.90 3.90
C LEU A 52 -0.72 3.42 2.95
N ALA A 53 -1.11 4.17 1.95
CA ALA A 53 -0.20 5.00 1.15
C ALA A 53 -0.95 6.24 0.65
N PHE A 54 -0.21 7.30 0.32
CA PHE A 54 -0.79 8.47 -0.34
C PHE A 54 -0.41 8.50 -1.81
N GLY A 55 -1.41 8.73 -2.65
CA GLY A 55 -1.29 8.94 -4.08
C GLY A 55 -1.28 10.43 -4.48
N PRO A 56 -1.54 10.71 -5.75
CA PRO A 56 -1.64 12.08 -6.23
C PRO A 56 -2.79 12.81 -5.53
N ASP A 57 -2.64 14.12 -5.39
CA ASP A 57 -3.66 15.02 -4.84
C ASP A 57 -4.19 14.63 -3.45
N GLY A 58 -3.42 13.86 -2.66
CA GLY A 58 -3.83 13.45 -1.31
C GLY A 58 -4.85 12.30 -1.28
N ILE A 59 -5.00 11.56 -2.37
CA ILE A 59 -5.78 10.32 -2.40
C ILE A 59 -5.15 9.30 -1.46
N LEU A 60 -5.95 8.76 -0.55
CA LEU A 60 -5.51 7.74 0.39
C LEU A 60 -5.75 6.34 -0.19
N PHE A 61 -4.71 5.55 -0.34
CA PHE A 61 -4.81 4.12 -0.61
C PHE A 61 -4.90 3.33 0.69
N VAL A 62 -5.85 2.43 0.77
CA VAL A 62 -6.07 1.53 1.91
C VAL A 62 -6.00 0.09 1.43
N ALA A 63 -5.10 -0.69 2.01
CA ALA A 63 -5.03 -2.12 1.76
C ALA A 63 -6.09 -2.87 2.55
N ASP A 64 -6.95 -3.58 1.85
CA ASP A 64 -7.89 -4.54 2.41
C ASP A 64 -7.38 -5.96 2.14
N SER A 65 -6.42 -6.41 2.95
CA SER A 65 -5.78 -7.72 2.79
C SER A 65 -6.79 -8.86 2.86
N MET A 66 -7.74 -8.83 3.80
CA MET A 66 -8.80 -9.84 3.91
C MET A 66 -9.74 -9.80 2.71
N GLY A 67 -10.08 -8.61 2.21
CA GLY A 67 -10.85 -8.43 0.98
C GLY A 67 -10.07 -8.75 -0.30
N GLY A 68 -8.74 -8.85 -0.25
CA GLY A 68 -7.85 -9.08 -1.40
C GLY A 68 -7.89 -7.95 -2.42
N LYS A 69 -7.92 -6.72 -1.95
CA LYS A 69 -8.03 -5.52 -2.80
C LYS A 69 -7.31 -4.32 -2.20
N VAL A 70 -7.09 -3.33 -3.02
CA VAL A 70 -6.71 -1.98 -2.59
C VAL A 70 -7.84 -1.02 -2.95
N VAL A 71 -8.14 -0.10 -2.03
CA VAL A 71 -9.15 0.94 -2.19
C VAL A 71 -8.48 2.31 -2.19
N ALA A 72 -8.79 3.13 -3.17
CA ALA A 72 -8.43 4.55 -3.21
C ALA A 72 -9.61 5.37 -2.66
N LEU A 73 -9.35 6.24 -1.71
CA LEU A 73 -10.33 7.11 -1.05
C LEU A 73 -9.97 8.58 -1.26
N ASP A 74 -10.93 9.37 -1.68
CA ASP A 74 -10.86 10.83 -1.63
C ASP A 74 -11.42 11.31 -0.27
N THR A 75 -10.52 11.60 0.66
CA THR A 75 -10.89 12.03 2.01
C THR A 75 -11.19 13.53 2.11
N ASN A 76 -11.22 14.24 0.98
CA ASN A 76 -11.30 15.72 0.89
C ASN A 76 -10.19 16.46 1.68
N ASP A 77 -9.05 15.81 1.88
CA ASP A 77 -7.92 16.37 2.64
C ASP A 77 -6.80 16.87 1.69
N HIS A 78 -7.14 17.90 0.90
CA HIS A 78 -6.30 18.45 -0.18
C HIS A 78 -5.68 19.83 0.15
N THR A 79 -5.96 20.35 1.35
CA THR A 79 -5.47 21.68 1.73
C THR A 79 -4.03 21.61 2.18
N ALA A 80 -3.13 22.23 1.44
CA ALA A 80 -1.71 22.27 1.78
C ALA A 80 -1.47 22.99 3.10
N MET A 81 -0.76 22.34 4.01
CA MET A 81 -0.28 22.99 5.24
C MET A 81 0.92 23.87 4.92
N LYS A 82 0.87 25.12 5.40
CA LYS A 82 1.93 26.12 5.20
C LYS A 82 3.04 26.07 6.24
N MET A 83 2.80 25.39 7.35
CA MET A 83 3.74 25.27 8.48
C MET A 83 4.17 23.82 8.65
N ALA A 84 5.34 23.60 9.26
CA ALA A 84 5.75 22.26 9.65
C ALA A 84 4.76 21.66 10.65
N ALA A 85 4.25 20.48 10.38
CA ALA A 85 3.39 19.75 11.31
C ALA A 85 4.17 19.40 12.58
N LYS A 86 3.55 19.60 13.73
CA LYS A 86 4.09 19.26 15.05
C LYS A 86 3.11 18.38 15.79
N ILE A 87 2.89 17.19 15.24
CA ILE A 87 2.01 16.21 15.88
C ILE A 87 2.61 15.84 17.23
N ASN A 88 1.81 15.95 18.28
CA ASN A 88 2.16 15.48 19.63
C ASN A 88 0.89 14.97 20.30
N VAL A 89 0.67 13.67 20.24
CA VAL A 89 -0.52 13.00 20.76
C VAL A 89 -0.08 11.88 21.70
N PRO A 90 0.19 12.20 22.97
CA PRO A 90 0.43 11.17 23.98
C PRO A 90 -0.83 10.36 24.24
N GLY A 91 -0.68 9.06 24.47
CA GLY A 91 -1.78 8.11 24.69
C GLY A 91 -2.72 8.03 23.46
N VAL A 92 -2.16 7.99 22.25
CA VAL A 92 -2.96 7.97 21.02
C VAL A 92 -3.88 6.74 20.95
N ASP A 93 -3.46 5.59 21.41
CA ASP A 93 -4.27 4.37 21.53
C ASP A 93 -5.50 4.57 22.44
N THR A 94 -5.31 5.20 23.60
CA THR A 94 -6.41 5.55 24.52
C THR A 94 -7.38 6.56 23.88
N LYS A 95 -6.86 7.54 23.13
CA LYS A 95 -7.70 8.53 22.44
C LYS A 95 -8.44 7.93 21.26
N VAL A 96 -7.82 7.03 20.51
CA VAL A 96 -8.50 6.24 19.46
C VAL A 96 -9.57 5.35 20.05
N ALA A 97 -9.28 4.66 21.15
CA ALA A 97 -10.26 3.83 21.85
C ALA A 97 -11.49 4.63 22.32
N ALA A 98 -11.25 5.79 22.92
CA ALA A 98 -12.33 6.70 23.34
C ALA A 98 -13.15 7.22 22.16
N LEU A 99 -12.50 7.59 21.04
CA LEU A 99 -13.16 8.01 19.79
C LEU A 99 -14.09 6.91 19.24
N LEU A 100 -13.63 5.65 19.32
CA LEU A 100 -14.32 4.49 18.75
C LEU A 100 -15.25 3.77 19.75
N GLY A 101 -15.42 4.29 20.98
CA GLY A 101 -16.30 3.73 22.00
C GLY A 101 -15.86 2.36 22.51
N THR A 102 -14.55 2.16 22.71
CA THR A 102 -13.97 0.89 23.18
C THR A 102 -12.80 1.14 24.15
N THR A 103 -12.03 0.11 24.47
CA THR A 103 -10.87 0.16 25.37
C THR A 103 -9.56 0.03 24.61
N PRO A 104 -8.42 0.55 25.11
CA PRO A 104 -7.14 0.52 24.38
C PRO A 104 -6.68 -0.89 24.02
N ASP A 105 -6.96 -1.89 24.84
CA ASP A 105 -6.63 -3.29 24.56
C ASP A 105 -7.44 -3.90 23.39
N GLN A 106 -8.54 -3.23 22.97
CA GLN A 106 -9.35 -3.58 21.80
C GLN A 106 -8.96 -2.76 20.54
N ILE A 107 -7.87 -2.02 20.60
CA ILE A 107 -7.35 -1.26 19.48
C ILE A 107 -6.02 -1.86 19.00
N MET A 108 -5.89 -2.04 17.70
CA MET A 108 -4.61 -2.30 17.05
C MET A 108 -4.41 -1.27 15.94
N ILE A 109 -3.36 -0.48 16.06
CA ILE A 109 -2.92 0.44 14.99
C ILE A 109 -2.00 -0.38 14.09
N ASN A 110 -2.46 -0.59 12.85
CA ASN A 110 -1.79 -1.45 11.88
C ASN A 110 -0.77 -0.69 11.05
N ASP A 111 -1.05 0.60 10.74
CA ASP A 111 -0.17 1.44 9.94
C ASP A 111 -0.39 2.92 10.25
N LEU A 112 0.63 3.72 9.94
CA LEU A 112 0.67 5.18 10.03
C LEU A 112 1.17 5.76 8.72
N ARG A 113 0.41 6.68 8.11
CA ARG A 113 0.89 7.48 6.96
C ARG A 113 0.51 8.95 7.14
N VAL A 114 1.44 9.84 6.79
CA VAL A 114 1.20 11.29 6.80
C VAL A 114 0.85 11.73 5.38
N ASN A 115 -0.26 12.46 5.25
CA ASN A 115 -0.64 13.08 3.98
C ASN A 115 0.42 14.09 3.55
N PRO A 116 1.06 13.93 2.38
CA PRO A 116 2.15 14.82 1.95
C PRO A 116 1.71 16.27 1.68
N ILE A 117 0.40 16.51 1.53
CA ILE A 117 -0.18 17.83 1.27
C ILE A 117 -0.59 18.49 2.58
N SER A 118 -1.55 17.91 3.29
CA SER A 118 -2.14 18.51 4.50
C SER A 118 -1.30 18.32 5.76
N LYS A 119 -0.34 17.38 5.72
CA LYS A 119 0.47 16.94 6.88
C LYS A 119 -0.38 16.35 8.03
N ASN A 120 -1.64 16.02 7.77
CA ASN A 120 -2.43 15.22 8.70
C ASN A 120 -1.94 13.77 8.70
N ALA A 121 -1.90 13.15 9.87
CA ALA A 121 -1.56 11.72 9.96
C ALA A 121 -2.83 10.86 9.86
N TYR A 122 -2.69 9.71 9.23
CA TYR A 122 -3.75 8.72 9.09
C TYR A 122 -3.30 7.41 9.70
N LEU A 123 -4.18 6.80 10.47
CA LEU A 123 -3.97 5.53 11.13
C LEU A 123 -4.92 4.49 10.57
N ALA A 124 -4.39 3.36 10.12
CA ALA A 124 -5.18 2.17 9.88
C ALA A 124 -5.39 1.44 11.20
N VAL A 125 -6.64 1.24 11.59
CA VAL A 125 -6.99 0.72 12.92
C VAL A 125 -7.91 -0.48 12.79
N SER A 126 -7.64 -1.52 13.59
CA SER A 126 -8.58 -2.60 13.87
C SER A 126 -9.24 -2.34 15.23
N ARG A 127 -10.57 -2.19 15.25
CA ARG A 127 -11.38 -2.14 16.47
C ARG A 127 -11.91 -3.52 16.79
N GLY A 128 -11.55 -4.07 17.92
CA GLY A 128 -11.77 -5.47 18.31
C GLY A 128 -10.57 -6.35 17.98
N LYS A 129 -10.70 -7.63 18.25
CA LYS A 129 -9.67 -8.66 18.04
C LYS A 129 -10.20 -9.82 17.22
N GLY A 130 -9.27 -10.51 16.54
CA GLY A 130 -9.60 -11.69 15.76
C GLY A 130 -10.33 -11.37 14.44
N PRO A 131 -11.04 -12.34 13.88
CA PRO A 131 -11.65 -12.22 12.55
C PRO A 131 -12.80 -11.21 12.49
N ASP A 132 -13.40 -10.87 13.61
CA ASP A 132 -14.54 -9.94 13.72
C ASP A 132 -14.10 -8.49 13.99
N ALA A 133 -12.80 -8.21 13.96
CA ALA A 133 -12.28 -6.87 14.13
C ALA A 133 -12.76 -5.94 13.00
N VAL A 134 -13.29 -4.77 13.37
CA VAL A 134 -13.82 -3.80 12.41
C VAL A 134 -12.70 -2.86 11.97
N PRO A 135 -12.42 -2.75 10.67
CA PRO A 135 -11.44 -1.80 10.15
C PRO A 135 -11.96 -0.37 10.22
N VAL A 136 -11.13 0.54 10.70
CA VAL A 136 -11.42 1.96 10.82
C VAL A 136 -10.21 2.76 10.36
N ILE A 137 -10.43 3.88 9.70
CA ILE A 137 -9.38 4.87 9.38
C ILE A 137 -9.58 6.07 10.31
N VAL A 138 -8.54 6.43 11.04
CA VAL A 138 -8.54 7.59 11.94
C VAL A 138 -7.58 8.65 11.40
N LYS A 139 -8.09 9.89 11.24
CA LYS A 139 -7.29 11.05 10.91
C LYS A 139 -6.89 11.79 12.19
N VAL A 140 -5.63 12.16 12.27
CA VAL A 140 -5.04 13.01 13.30
C VAL A 140 -4.64 14.34 12.65
N ASP A 141 -5.24 15.43 13.08
CA ASP A 141 -4.91 16.76 12.57
C ASP A 141 -3.45 17.13 12.91
N GLY A 142 -2.70 17.53 11.88
CA GLY A 142 -1.25 17.75 11.97
C GLY A 142 -0.85 18.97 12.83
N MET A 143 -1.78 19.85 13.17
CA MET A 143 -1.54 21.05 13.98
C MET A 143 -2.05 20.87 15.41
N SER A 144 -3.31 20.44 15.55
CA SER A 144 -3.99 20.36 16.82
C SER A 144 -3.88 19.00 17.51
N GLY A 145 -3.50 17.95 16.78
CA GLY A 145 -3.53 16.57 17.25
C GLY A 145 -4.96 16.02 17.47
N LYS A 146 -6.01 16.73 17.00
CA LYS A 146 -7.39 16.28 17.11
C LYS A 146 -7.62 15.04 16.26
N LEU A 147 -8.25 14.02 16.85
CA LEU A 147 -8.62 12.80 16.16
C LEU A 147 -10.04 12.89 15.60
N SER A 148 -10.24 12.28 14.43
CA SER A 148 -11.56 12.07 13.83
C SER A 148 -11.58 10.78 13.02
N GLU A 149 -12.70 10.08 13.00
CA GLU A 149 -12.93 8.95 12.12
C GLU A 149 -13.13 9.42 10.67
N VAL A 150 -12.49 8.77 9.72
CA VAL A 150 -12.73 8.99 8.29
C VAL A 150 -13.98 8.22 7.89
N SER A 151 -15.02 8.96 7.46
CA SER A 151 -16.26 8.32 7.01
C SER A 151 -16.02 7.50 5.75
N LEU A 152 -16.49 6.27 5.77
CA LEU A 152 -16.56 5.38 4.60
C LEU A 152 -17.95 5.37 3.96
N ASP A 153 -18.88 6.16 4.47
CA ASP A 153 -20.19 6.39 3.87
C ASP A 153 -20.15 7.60 2.94
N ASN A 154 -20.69 7.44 1.72
CA ASN A 154 -20.75 8.51 0.71
C ASN A 154 -19.40 9.18 0.39
N VAL A 155 -18.34 8.40 0.34
CA VAL A 155 -16.98 8.83 -0.01
C VAL A 155 -16.69 8.49 -1.47
N LYS A 156 -15.98 9.40 -2.19
CA LYS A 156 -15.49 9.07 -3.53
C LYS A 156 -14.39 8.03 -3.42
N SER A 157 -14.52 6.96 -4.15
CA SER A 157 -13.60 5.84 -4.11
C SER A 157 -13.50 5.09 -5.44
N SER A 158 -12.40 4.42 -5.63
CA SER A 158 -12.21 3.37 -6.62
C SER A 158 -11.48 2.19 -5.97
N SER A 159 -11.54 1.02 -6.55
CA SER A 159 -10.84 -0.14 -5.99
C SER A 159 -10.31 -1.07 -7.08
N VAL A 160 -9.28 -1.82 -6.73
CA VAL A 160 -8.70 -2.85 -7.60
C VAL A 160 -8.52 -4.13 -6.82
N SER A 161 -9.01 -5.26 -7.38
CA SER A 161 -8.83 -6.59 -6.80
C SER A 161 -7.44 -7.14 -7.15
N LEU A 162 -6.79 -7.78 -6.18
CA LEU A 162 -5.51 -8.45 -6.35
C LEU A 162 -5.79 -9.90 -6.81
N VAL A 163 -5.57 -10.16 -8.08
CA VAL A 163 -5.96 -11.43 -8.75
C VAL A 163 -5.20 -12.65 -8.23
N ASP A 164 -4.02 -12.43 -7.65
CA ASP A 164 -3.12 -13.44 -7.09
C ASP A 164 -3.14 -13.49 -5.55
N ALA A 165 -4.16 -12.91 -4.92
CA ALA A 165 -4.26 -12.91 -3.46
C ALA A 165 -4.40 -14.33 -2.90
N PRO A 166 -3.68 -14.72 -1.82
CA PRO A 166 -3.79 -16.04 -1.23
C PRO A 166 -5.21 -16.34 -0.74
N ALA A 167 -5.60 -17.59 -0.73
CA ALA A 167 -6.83 -18.02 -0.05
C ALA A 167 -6.72 -17.76 1.45
N SER A 168 -7.87 -17.52 2.11
CA SER A 168 -7.91 -17.45 3.57
C SER A 168 -7.77 -18.85 4.16
N ASP A 169 -6.84 -19.01 5.07
CA ASP A 169 -6.68 -20.22 5.88
C ASP A 169 -6.65 -19.84 7.36
N THR A 170 -7.81 -19.90 7.98
CA THR A 170 -7.98 -19.57 9.41
C THR A 170 -7.43 -20.64 10.35
N ALA A 171 -7.15 -21.85 9.83
CA ALA A 171 -6.53 -22.93 10.60
C ALA A 171 -5.00 -22.83 10.62
N ALA A 172 -4.41 -22.11 9.66
CA ALA A 172 -2.97 -21.89 9.64
C ALA A 172 -2.53 -21.04 10.84
N ARG A 173 -1.37 -21.33 11.40
CA ARG A 173 -0.75 -20.53 12.47
C ARG A 173 -0.65 -19.04 12.10
N ARG A 174 -0.46 -18.74 10.81
CA ARG A 174 -0.54 -17.40 10.24
C ARG A 174 -1.40 -17.49 8.99
N ASN A 175 -2.56 -16.87 9.01
CA ASN A 175 -3.43 -16.83 7.84
C ASN A 175 -2.72 -16.05 6.70
N PRO A 176 -2.37 -16.68 5.58
CA PRO A 176 -1.64 -16.02 4.50
C PRO A 176 -2.45 -14.87 3.88
N ARG A 177 -3.78 -14.90 3.97
CA ARG A 177 -4.66 -13.84 3.50
C ARG A 177 -4.39 -12.50 4.19
N LEU A 178 -4.05 -12.50 5.47
CA LEU A 178 -3.68 -11.29 6.21
C LEU A 178 -2.38 -10.64 5.70
N GLN A 179 -1.54 -11.41 5.00
CA GLN A 179 -0.29 -10.95 4.41
C GLN A 179 -0.41 -10.70 2.89
N THR A 180 -1.62 -10.63 2.35
CA THR A 180 -1.85 -10.26 0.93
C THR A 180 -1.20 -8.93 0.59
N VAL A 181 -1.30 -7.96 1.51
CA VAL A 181 -0.62 -6.68 1.46
C VAL A 181 0.08 -6.43 2.78
N THR A 182 1.38 -6.19 2.74
CA THR A 182 2.22 -5.89 3.90
C THR A 182 2.66 -4.43 3.93
N ASP A 183 2.88 -3.83 2.75
CA ASP A 183 3.23 -2.42 2.62
C ASP A 183 2.86 -1.89 1.23
N MET A 184 2.73 -0.56 1.10
CA MET A 184 2.40 0.12 -0.15
C MET A 184 3.14 1.45 -0.27
N GLU A 185 3.62 1.75 -1.49
CA GLU A 185 4.21 3.05 -1.82
C GLU A 185 3.80 3.50 -3.22
N PHE A 186 3.43 4.78 -3.35
CA PHE A 186 3.05 5.36 -4.63
C PHE A 186 4.20 6.21 -5.20
N THR A 187 4.61 5.88 -6.40
CA THR A 187 5.62 6.67 -7.13
C THR A 187 5.45 6.51 -8.64
N SER A 188 5.81 7.54 -9.39
CA SER A 188 5.82 7.52 -10.87
C SER A 188 4.51 7.01 -11.50
N GLY A 189 3.36 7.41 -10.94
CA GLY A 189 2.04 7.04 -11.44
C GLY A 189 1.61 5.60 -11.16
N LYS A 190 2.33 4.89 -10.30
CA LYS A 190 2.06 3.50 -9.92
C LYS A 190 2.04 3.32 -8.41
N LEU A 191 1.14 2.49 -7.95
CA LEU A 191 1.15 1.96 -6.60
C LEU A 191 1.91 0.63 -6.58
N PHE A 192 3.01 0.59 -5.85
CA PHE A 192 3.71 -0.64 -5.54
C PHE A 192 3.08 -1.27 -4.31
N VAL A 193 2.83 -2.57 -4.36
CA VAL A 193 2.12 -3.31 -3.31
C VAL A 193 2.87 -4.60 -3.01
N SER A 194 3.49 -4.69 -1.85
CA SER A 194 4.17 -5.89 -1.38
C SER A 194 3.22 -6.82 -0.63
N GLY A 195 3.56 -8.10 -0.59
CA GLY A 195 2.81 -9.09 0.19
C GLY A 195 3.03 -10.51 -0.30
N LEU A 196 2.10 -11.39 0.07
CA LEU A 196 2.06 -12.76 -0.44
C LEU A 196 1.12 -12.88 -1.63
N SER A 197 1.42 -13.83 -2.50
CA SER A 197 0.59 -14.31 -3.60
C SER A 197 0.23 -15.78 -3.41
N ASN A 198 -0.70 -16.28 -4.23
CA ASN A 198 -1.06 -17.70 -4.30
C ASN A 198 -0.17 -18.50 -5.27
N GLU A 199 0.91 -17.91 -5.75
CA GLU A 199 1.85 -18.55 -6.66
C GLU A 199 2.88 -19.39 -5.89
N GLU A 200 3.61 -20.27 -6.61
CA GLU A 200 4.65 -21.14 -6.04
C GLU A 200 5.71 -20.32 -5.26
N TRP A 201 6.17 -19.21 -5.83
CA TRP A 201 6.98 -18.24 -5.10
C TRP A 201 6.05 -17.22 -4.47
N ALA A 202 5.74 -17.41 -3.19
CA ALA A 202 4.68 -16.67 -2.52
C ALA A 202 4.98 -15.19 -2.29
N SER A 203 6.26 -14.81 -2.08
CA SER A 203 6.62 -13.39 -1.95
C SER A 203 6.39 -12.65 -3.26
N ALA A 204 5.62 -11.57 -3.25
CA ALA A 204 5.24 -10.85 -4.45
C ALA A 204 5.32 -9.33 -4.27
N LEU A 205 5.67 -8.64 -5.36
CA LEU A 205 5.58 -7.18 -5.47
C LEU A 205 4.77 -6.85 -6.73
N ARG A 206 3.65 -6.17 -6.53
CA ARG A 206 2.73 -5.75 -7.59
C ARG A 206 2.98 -4.29 -7.96
N SER A 207 2.86 -3.94 -9.24
CA SER A 207 3.01 -2.58 -9.76
C SER A 207 1.73 -2.18 -10.47
N ILE A 208 0.85 -1.44 -9.80
CA ILE A 208 -0.51 -1.15 -10.22
C ILE A 208 -0.60 0.31 -10.68
N PRO A 209 -0.89 0.58 -11.95
CA PRO A 209 -1.12 1.94 -12.44
C PRO A 209 -2.30 2.61 -11.71
N TYR A 210 -2.18 3.91 -11.45
CA TYR A 210 -3.29 4.71 -10.94
C TYR A 210 -3.55 5.90 -11.89
N PRO A 211 -4.80 6.21 -12.23
CA PRO A 211 -6.07 5.62 -11.79
C PRO A 211 -6.19 4.12 -12.05
N PHE A 212 -6.87 3.41 -11.14
CA PHE A 212 -6.99 1.96 -11.23
C PHE A 212 -7.76 1.54 -12.48
N ASN A 213 -7.22 0.53 -13.19
CA ASN A 213 -7.91 -0.19 -14.24
C ASN A 213 -8.11 -1.65 -13.77
N GLN A 214 -7.03 -2.42 -13.80
CA GLN A 214 -6.98 -3.77 -13.25
C GLN A 214 -5.61 -3.96 -12.60
N ALA A 215 -5.49 -4.92 -11.69
CA ALA A 215 -4.20 -5.39 -11.22
C ALA A 215 -3.86 -6.68 -11.96
N ASP A 216 -2.67 -6.71 -12.53
CA ASP A 216 -2.07 -7.95 -13.00
C ASP A 216 -1.49 -8.73 -11.81
N LYS A 217 -1.09 -9.99 -12.07
CA LYS A 217 -0.30 -10.77 -11.12
C LYS A 217 0.98 -10.01 -10.73
N GLY A 218 1.42 -10.18 -9.49
CA GLY A 218 2.70 -9.63 -9.04
C GLY A 218 3.90 -10.26 -9.74
N THR A 219 5.05 -9.63 -9.57
CA THR A 219 6.36 -10.26 -9.78
C THR A 219 6.69 -11.06 -8.53
N ASN A 220 6.94 -12.36 -8.70
CA ASN A 220 7.24 -13.27 -7.60
C ASN A 220 8.74 -13.29 -7.30
N ILE A 221 9.09 -13.26 -6.02
CA ILE A 221 10.45 -12.96 -5.57
C ILE A 221 11.00 -14.10 -4.74
N GLN A 222 12.23 -14.52 -5.06
CA GLN A 222 13.04 -15.39 -4.23
C GLN A 222 14.32 -14.67 -3.87
N ILE A 223 14.58 -14.49 -2.57
CA ILE A 223 15.75 -13.79 -2.06
C ILE A 223 16.80 -14.76 -1.53
N TRP A 224 18.09 -14.39 -1.64
CA TRP A 224 19.14 -15.03 -0.88
C TRP A 224 19.09 -14.55 0.56
N HIS A 225 18.84 -15.45 1.49
CA HIS A 225 18.81 -15.17 2.91
C HIS A 225 20.12 -15.67 3.55
N ALA A 226 21.05 -14.75 3.76
CA ALA A 226 22.42 -15.08 4.16
C ALA A 226 22.50 -15.80 5.51
N SER A 227 21.71 -15.37 6.49
CA SER A 227 21.62 -16.01 7.81
C SER A 227 21.15 -17.47 7.77
N HIS A 228 20.36 -17.83 6.74
CA HIS A 228 19.88 -19.21 6.54
C HIS A 228 20.68 -19.95 5.48
N GLY A 229 21.56 -19.27 4.73
CA GLY A 229 22.39 -19.85 3.68
C GLY A 229 21.62 -20.48 2.52
N ARG A 230 20.44 -19.92 2.18
CA ARG A 230 19.56 -20.45 1.13
C ARG A 230 18.67 -19.40 0.51
N PHE A 231 18.12 -19.74 -0.66
CA PHE A 231 17.06 -18.95 -1.27
C PHE A 231 15.71 -19.21 -0.58
N GLU A 232 14.93 -18.13 -0.36
CA GLU A 232 13.62 -18.19 0.30
C GLU A 232 12.61 -17.30 -0.41
N THR A 233 11.34 -17.72 -0.38
CA THR A 233 10.20 -17.01 -0.98
C THR A 233 8.94 -17.02 -0.10
N ALA A 234 8.93 -17.76 1.02
CA ALA A 234 7.75 -17.94 1.87
C ALA A 234 7.41 -16.69 2.71
N ALA A 235 8.39 -15.82 2.98
CA ALA A 235 8.16 -14.57 3.69
C ALA A 235 7.91 -13.43 2.70
N PRO A 236 6.92 -12.55 2.95
CA PRO A 236 6.74 -11.35 2.14
C PRO A 236 7.83 -10.30 2.41
N VAL A 237 7.96 -9.34 1.51
CA VAL A 237 8.56 -8.04 1.85
C VAL A 237 7.72 -7.45 2.98
N ASN A 238 8.34 -7.10 4.11
CA ASN A 238 7.61 -6.48 5.22
C ASN A 238 7.38 -4.99 5.00
N THR A 239 8.42 -4.29 4.58
CA THR A 239 8.38 -2.87 4.22
C THR A 239 9.39 -2.57 3.12
N PHE A 240 9.17 -1.51 2.37
CA PHE A 240 10.06 -1.11 1.29
C PHE A 240 9.98 0.38 0.99
N VAL A 241 10.98 0.89 0.29
CA VAL A 241 10.99 2.26 -0.25
C VAL A 241 11.43 2.26 -1.71
N PRO A 242 10.79 3.08 -2.57
CA PRO A 242 11.35 3.43 -3.86
C PRO A 242 12.64 4.22 -3.68
N TYR A 243 13.66 3.88 -4.45
CA TYR A 243 14.96 4.52 -4.33
C TYR A 243 15.66 4.64 -5.68
N THR A 244 16.43 5.72 -5.88
CA THR A 244 17.21 5.92 -7.10
C THR A 244 18.68 5.66 -6.82
N ILE A 245 19.30 4.72 -7.54
CA ILE A 245 20.71 4.38 -7.45
C ILE A 245 21.34 4.62 -8.81
N SER A 246 22.33 5.52 -8.90
CA SER A 246 23.03 5.86 -10.15
C SER A 246 22.08 6.15 -11.32
N GLY A 247 20.99 6.87 -11.05
CA GLY A 247 19.97 7.25 -12.06
C GLY A 247 18.98 6.15 -12.46
N GLN A 248 19.08 4.97 -11.88
CA GLN A 248 18.13 3.87 -12.08
C GLN A 248 17.17 3.74 -10.91
N SER A 249 15.92 3.37 -11.18
CA SER A 249 14.88 3.17 -10.17
C SER A 249 14.93 1.77 -9.59
N TYR A 250 14.93 1.69 -8.28
CA TYR A 250 14.91 0.46 -7.49
C TYR A 250 13.80 0.49 -6.43
N ILE A 251 13.43 -0.67 -5.96
CA ILE A 251 12.76 -0.88 -4.69
C ILE A 251 13.82 -1.46 -3.73
N LEU A 252 14.03 -0.78 -2.61
CA LEU A 252 14.80 -1.34 -1.49
C LEU A 252 13.81 -1.99 -0.54
N ALA A 253 13.87 -3.30 -0.44
CA ALA A 253 12.90 -4.13 0.28
C ALA A 253 13.56 -4.81 1.48
N ALA A 254 12.90 -4.74 2.64
CA ALA A 254 13.35 -5.38 3.87
C ALA A 254 12.41 -6.53 4.26
N TYR A 255 13.02 -7.67 4.61
CA TYR A 255 12.34 -8.91 4.95
C TYR A 255 12.54 -9.29 6.43
N THR A 256 11.75 -10.25 6.92
CA THR A 256 11.97 -10.85 8.25
C THR A 256 13.40 -11.37 8.39
N CYS A 257 14.00 -11.23 9.55
CA CYS A 257 15.43 -11.41 9.83
C CYS A 257 16.33 -10.40 9.09
N THR A 258 15.71 -9.35 8.55
CA THR A 258 16.32 -8.18 7.95
C THR A 258 17.32 -8.37 6.78
N PRO A 259 17.11 -9.27 5.82
CA PRO A 259 17.72 -9.08 4.53
C PRO A 259 17.25 -7.77 3.89
N LEU A 260 18.18 -6.93 3.46
CA LEU A 260 17.91 -5.75 2.64
C LEU A 260 18.19 -6.11 1.17
N VAL A 261 17.17 -5.99 0.35
CA VAL A 261 17.19 -6.47 -1.04
C VAL A 261 17.02 -5.30 -2.01
N LYS A 262 17.86 -5.26 -3.03
CA LYS A 262 17.85 -4.26 -4.09
C LYS A 262 17.18 -4.84 -5.34
N ILE A 263 15.97 -4.36 -5.67
CA ILE A 263 15.11 -4.86 -6.76
C ILE A 263 15.05 -3.79 -7.84
N PRO A 264 15.59 -4.01 -9.05
CA PRO A 264 15.39 -3.06 -10.16
C PRO A 264 13.90 -2.97 -10.55
N VAL A 265 13.38 -1.76 -10.66
CA VAL A 265 11.97 -1.55 -11.09
C VAL A 265 11.74 -2.08 -12.50
N SER A 266 12.76 -2.08 -13.36
CA SER A 266 12.71 -2.65 -14.71
C SER A 266 12.41 -4.15 -14.75
N ASP A 267 12.73 -4.87 -13.67
CA ASP A 267 12.55 -6.32 -13.58
C ASP A 267 11.15 -6.71 -13.06
N LEU A 268 10.41 -5.72 -12.54
CA LEU A 268 9.05 -5.94 -12.05
C LEU A 268 8.08 -6.06 -13.22
N LYS A 269 7.84 -7.28 -13.66
CA LYS A 269 6.93 -7.64 -14.74
C LYS A 269 5.85 -8.60 -14.25
N PRO A 270 4.58 -8.39 -14.62
CA PRO A 270 3.48 -9.24 -14.18
C PRO A 270 3.73 -10.73 -14.45
N GLY A 271 3.51 -11.56 -13.42
CA GLY A 271 3.58 -13.01 -13.51
C GLY A 271 4.98 -13.59 -13.73
N THR A 272 6.05 -12.78 -13.59
CA THR A 272 7.43 -13.26 -13.69
C THR A 272 8.02 -13.64 -12.33
N GLN A 273 9.08 -14.41 -12.35
CA GLN A 273 9.88 -14.80 -11.18
C GLN A 273 11.26 -14.16 -11.26
N ILE A 274 11.72 -13.54 -10.17
CA ILE A 274 13.04 -12.89 -10.10
C ILE A 274 13.81 -13.28 -8.85
N LYS A 275 15.14 -13.18 -8.94
CA LYS A 275 16.09 -13.33 -7.81
C LYS A 275 16.93 -12.08 -7.70
N PRO A 276 16.43 -11.04 -7.01
CA PRO A 276 17.15 -9.80 -6.85
C PRO A 276 18.30 -9.92 -5.85
N SER A 277 19.16 -8.90 -5.81
CA SER A 277 20.36 -8.89 -4.99
C SER A 277 20.07 -8.56 -3.52
N THR A 278 20.35 -9.49 -2.62
CA THR A 278 20.48 -9.20 -1.18
C THR A 278 21.79 -8.44 -0.96
N ILE A 279 21.72 -7.21 -0.45
CA ILE A 279 22.90 -6.31 -0.26
C ILE A 279 23.27 -6.11 1.21
N ALA A 280 22.42 -6.52 2.13
CA ALA A 280 22.71 -6.55 3.56
C ALA A 280 21.90 -7.61 4.28
N ASP A 281 22.44 -8.12 5.37
CA ASP A 281 21.70 -8.82 6.43
C ASP A 281 21.91 -7.99 7.72
N LEU A 282 20.82 -7.43 8.26
CA LEU A 282 20.87 -6.42 9.32
C LEU A 282 20.68 -7.04 10.72
N GLY A 283 20.68 -8.36 10.82
CA GLY A 283 20.61 -9.10 12.07
C GLY A 283 19.37 -10.01 12.19
N SER A 284 19.63 -11.27 12.55
CA SER A 284 18.61 -12.30 12.67
C SER A 284 17.66 -12.09 13.86
N GLY A 285 16.49 -12.74 13.81
CA GLY A 285 15.48 -12.70 14.90
C GLY A 285 14.75 -11.37 15.02
N ASN A 286 14.68 -10.59 13.94
CA ASN A 286 14.15 -9.25 13.90
C ASN A 286 13.19 -9.09 12.71
N THR A 287 12.24 -8.16 12.80
CA THR A 287 11.32 -7.86 11.70
C THR A 287 11.31 -6.36 11.46
N PRO A 288 11.66 -5.92 10.23
CA PRO A 288 11.49 -4.52 9.84
C PRO A 288 10.00 -4.17 9.79
N ILE A 289 9.69 -2.95 10.20
CA ILE A 289 8.31 -2.47 10.32
C ILE A 289 8.04 -1.39 9.28
N ASP A 290 8.93 -0.38 9.22
CA ASP A 290 8.81 0.78 8.35
C ASP A 290 10.16 1.28 7.89
N MET A 291 10.20 1.94 6.72
CA MET A 291 11.39 2.57 6.16
C MET A 291 11.10 4.01 5.74
N VAL A 292 12.03 4.93 6.04
CA VAL A 292 11.95 6.34 5.63
C VAL A 292 13.27 6.78 5.02
N PRO A 293 13.33 7.04 3.70
CA PRO A 293 14.50 7.63 3.05
C PRO A 293 14.51 9.14 3.27
N TYR A 294 15.69 9.71 3.54
CA TYR A 294 15.85 11.15 3.70
C TYR A 294 17.26 11.62 3.34
N LYS A 295 17.42 12.95 3.20
CA LYS A 295 18.72 13.60 3.00
C LYS A 295 19.03 14.51 4.19
N LYS A 296 20.27 14.47 4.66
CA LYS A 296 20.76 15.37 5.71
C LYS A 296 22.24 15.66 5.47
N ASP A 297 22.62 16.93 5.57
CA ASP A 297 24.01 17.41 5.44
C ASP A 297 24.73 16.92 4.15
N GLY A 298 23.98 16.83 3.05
CA GLY A 298 24.46 16.36 1.74
C GLY A 298 24.52 14.84 1.58
N HIS A 299 24.21 14.06 2.61
CA HIS A 299 24.19 12.60 2.60
C HIS A 299 22.79 12.04 2.52
N GLN A 300 22.69 10.83 1.95
CA GLN A 300 21.45 10.05 1.88
C GLN A 300 21.43 9.00 2.99
N TYR A 301 20.27 8.89 3.64
CA TYR A 301 20.06 7.93 4.72
C TYR A 301 18.71 7.20 4.54
N ILE A 302 18.60 6.05 5.18
CA ILE A 302 17.34 5.33 5.34
C ILE A 302 17.19 4.98 6.82
N LEU A 303 16.08 5.41 7.44
CA LEU A 303 15.68 4.89 8.74
C LEU A 303 14.89 3.60 8.51
N ILE A 304 15.15 2.59 9.35
CA ILE A 304 14.40 1.33 9.38
C ILE A 304 13.97 1.07 10.82
N ALA A 305 12.68 1.14 11.09
CA ALA A 305 12.14 0.70 12.37
C ALA A 305 12.05 -0.83 12.42
N ASN A 306 12.37 -1.40 13.57
CA ASN A 306 12.46 -2.85 13.75
C ASN A 306 11.87 -3.29 15.08
N THR A 307 11.38 -4.53 15.14
CA THR A 307 10.75 -5.10 16.34
C THR A 307 11.73 -5.29 17.51
N SER A 308 12.99 -5.60 17.23
CA SER A 308 13.96 -5.98 18.27
C SER A 308 15.23 -5.11 18.28
N LEU A 309 15.61 -4.53 17.14
CA LEU A 309 16.83 -3.74 17.01
C LEU A 309 16.59 -2.23 17.18
N GLY A 310 15.33 -1.81 17.42
CA GLY A 310 14.99 -0.38 17.45
C GLY A 310 15.01 0.25 16.06
N VAL A 311 15.43 1.51 15.98
CA VAL A 311 15.53 2.23 14.71
C VAL A 311 16.97 2.23 14.23
N LEU A 312 17.18 1.70 13.03
CA LEU A 312 18.48 1.68 12.36
C LEU A 312 18.57 2.86 11.40
N LYS A 313 19.76 3.48 11.31
CA LYS A 313 20.11 4.53 10.36
C LYS A 313 21.18 3.99 9.42
N LEU A 314 20.80 3.72 8.17
CA LEU A 314 21.70 3.27 7.12
C LEU A 314 22.22 4.46 6.32
N LYS A 315 23.53 4.47 5.98
CA LYS A 315 24.06 5.35 4.93
C LYS A 315 23.73 4.78 3.56
N ALA A 316 23.07 5.58 2.74
CA ALA A 316 22.56 5.16 1.43
C ALA A 316 23.21 5.89 0.24
N ASP A 317 24.34 6.57 0.47
CA ASP A 317 25.04 7.34 -0.57
C ASP A 317 25.60 6.48 -1.72
N ASN A 318 26.08 5.27 -1.41
CA ASN A 318 26.86 4.44 -2.35
C ASN A 318 26.30 3.02 -2.45
N LEU A 319 24.97 2.89 -2.51
CA LEU A 319 24.33 1.57 -2.56
C LEU A 319 24.69 0.76 -3.81
N GLU A 320 25.17 1.40 -4.88
CA GLU A 320 25.67 0.73 -6.09
C GLU A 320 26.93 -0.08 -5.84
N THR A 321 27.72 0.29 -4.85
CA THR A 321 29.00 -0.40 -4.53
C THR A 321 28.80 -1.72 -3.79
N TYR A 322 27.63 -1.89 -3.14
CA TYR A 322 27.33 -3.13 -2.42
C TYR A 322 26.90 -4.24 -3.38
N ARG A 323 27.73 -5.29 -3.42
CA ARG A 323 27.48 -6.49 -4.23
C ARG A 323 26.47 -7.40 -3.55
N ALA A 324 25.90 -8.30 -4.34
CA ALA A 324 25.03 -9.36 -3.81
C ALA A 324 25.83 -10.23 -2.81
N ILE A 325 25.19 -10.54 -1.68
CA ILE A 325 25.66 -11.54 -0.75
C ILE A 325 25.29 -12.89 -1.34
N GLU A 326 26.28 -13.74 -1.64
CA GLU A 326 26.10 -15.03 -2.36
C GLU A 326 26.53 -16.23 -1.52
N SER A 327 27.18 -16.00 -0.39
CA SER A 327 27.62 -17.05 0.53
C SER A 327 26.83 -17.00 1.82
N PRO A 328 26.69 -18.13 2.52
CA PRO A 328 26.12 -18.14 3.87
C PRO A 328 26.96 -17.27 4.80
N GLU A 329 26.29 -16.42 5.56
CA GLU A 329 26.93 -15.73 6.66
C GLU A 329 27.26 -16.72 7.78
N VAL A 330 28.48 -16.69 8.27
CA VAL A 330 28.84 -17.49 9.44
C VAL A 330 28.12 -16.90 10.65
N PRO A 331 27.29 -17.66 11.36
CA PRO A 331 26.62 -17.15 12.55
C PRO A 331 27.64 -16.57 13.53
N ASN A 332 27.53 -15.28 13.78
CA ASN A 332 28.30 -14.59 14.81
C ASN A 332 27.36 -14.23 15.97
N PRO A 333 27.42 -14.95 17.10
CA PRO A 333 26.56 -14.66 18.24
C PRO A 333 26.67 -13.24 18.80
N GLN A 334 27.83 -12.59 18.60
CA GLN A 334 28.06 -11.25 19.11
C GLN A 334 27.46 -10.16 18.20
N ASN A 335 27.55 -10.30 16.89
CA ASN A 335 27.07 -9.30 15.93
C ASN A 335 25.77 -9.68 15.21
N LYS A 336 25.12 -10.78 15.62
CA LYS A 336 23.83 -11.22 15.08
C LYS A 336 23.78 -11.33 13.56
N ASN A 337 24.88 -11.79 12.95
CA ASN A 337 25.00 -11.98 11.50
C ASN A 337 24.82 -10.69 10.67
N ILE A 338 25.36 -9.59 11.13
CA ILE A 338 25.34 -8.33 10.38
C ILE A 338 26.34 -8.39 9.25
N SER A 339 25.90 -8.06 8.03
CA SER A 339 26.76 -8.01 6.85
C SER A 339 26.21 -7.04 5.79
N GLY A 340 27.07 -6.63 4.86
CA GLY A 340 26.70 -5.71 3.78
C GLY A 340 26.63 -4.24 4.21
N VAL A 341 25.53 -3.55 3.94
CA VAL A 341 25.37 -2.11 4.23
C VAL A 341 25.43 -1.86 5.74
N PRO A 342 26.36 -1.04 6.24
CA PRO A 342 26.47 -0.75 7.66
C PRO A 342 25.33 0.18 8.12
N TYR A 343 25.03 0.12 9.42
CA TYR A 343 24.06 0.99 10.06
C TYR A 343 24.51 1.43 11.47
N ASP A 344 23.94 2.53 11.92
CA ASP A 344 23.97 2.97 13.32
C ASP A 344 22.59 2.74 13.95
N THR A 345 22.54 2.40 15.23
CA THR A 345 21.30 2.32 16.00
C THR A 345 20.99 3.67 16.65
N ILE A 346 19.77 4.17 16.48
CA ILE A 346 19.32 5.41 17.11
C ILE A 346 18.77 5.08 18.50
N SER A 347 19.61 5.24 19.53
CA SER A 347 19.32 4.84 20.92
C SER A 347 18.08 5.51 21.51
N ASP A 348 17.80 6.74 21.09
CA ASP A 348 16.68 7.54 21.64
C ASP A 348 15.31 7.16 21.06
N LEU A 349 15.29 6.35 19.99
CA LEU A 349 14.07 5.87 19.35
C LEU A 349 13.76 4.42 19.77
N THR A 350 13.20 4.29 20.97
CA THR A 350 12.79 2.99 21.53
C THR A 350 11.28 2.75 21.37
N GLY A 351 10.90 1.48 21.24
CA GLY A 351 9.50 1.07 21.18
C GLY A 351 8.76 1.56 19.92
N VAL A 352 9.48 1.98 18.88
CA VAL A 352 8.88 2.45 17.63
C VAL A 352 8.14 1.32 16.94
N THR A 353 6.88 1.59 16.58
CA THR A 353 5.99 0.65 15.91
C THR A 353 5.60 1.09 14.51
N GLN A 354 5.72 2.39 14.18
CA GLN A 354 5.50 2.92 12.83
C GLN A 354 6.32 4.20 12.63
N LEU A 355 6.71 4.46 11.38
CA LEU A 355 7.35 5.70 10.93
C LEU A 355 6.62 6.23 9.70
N SER A 356 6.50 7.54 9.57
CA SER A 356 6.04 8.16 8.32
C SER A 356 6.71 9.49 8.10
N GLN A 357 7.25 9.73 6.92
CA GLN A 357 7.84 11.02 6.58
C GLN A 357 6.79 12.14 6.63
N VAL A 358 7.11 13.23 7.33
CA VAL A 358 6.27 14.44 7.37
C VAL A 358 6.70 15.43 6.29
N ASP A 359 8.01 15.67 6.25
CA ASP A 359 8.69 16.54 5.27
C ASP A 359 10.18 16.16 5.18
N ASP A 360 10.99 16.96 4.49
CA ASP A 360 12.41 16.68 4.28
C ASP A 360 13.25 16.70 5.59
N SER A 361 12.69 17.22 6.67
CA SER A 361 13.41 17.41 7.96
C SER A 361 12.78 16.67 9.12
N ASN A 362 11.56 16.16 8.96
CA ASN A 362 10.76 15.62 10.06
C ASN A 362 10.12 14.27 9.72
N VAL A 363 9.99 13.43 10.73
CA VAL A 363 9.32 12.13 10.69
C VAL A 363 8.29 12.04 11.81
N ALA A 364 7.12 11.51 11.51
CA ALA A 364 6.13 11.09 12.50
C ALA A 364 6.49 9.70 13.01
N VAL A 365 6.50 9.55 14.32
CA VAL A 365 6.88 8.32 15.03
C VAL A 365 5.72 7.88 15.90
N LEU A 366 5.23 6.68 15.67
CA LEU A 366 4.34 5.97 16.58
C LEU A 366 5.19 5.05 17.44
N SER A 367 5.18 5.25 18.75
CA SER A 367 5.99 4.46 19.67
C SER A 367 5.19 4.00 20.89
N LYS A 368 5.54 2.84 21.42
CA LYS A 368 5.00 2.31 22.65
C LYS A 368 5.84 2.81 23.83
N GLY A 369 5.22 3.58 24.71
CA GLY A 369 5.77 4.04 25.99
C GLY A 369 5.25 3.26 27.18
N ALA A 370 5.58 3.72 28.38
CA ALA A 370 5.13 3.12 29.63
C ALA A 370 3.59 3.23 29.80
N ASP A 371 3.02 4.35 29.38
CA ASP A 371 1.60 4.70 29.59
C ASP A 371 0.74 4.52 28.32
N GLY A 372 1.17 3.71 27.35
CA GLY A 372 0.47 3.49 26.09
C GLY A 372 1.25 3.95 24.87
N MET A 373 0.56 4.15 23.75
CA MET A 373 1.18 4.57 22.49
C MET A 373 1.20 6.09 22.35
N ASN A 374 2.30 6.61 21.81
CA ASN A 374 2.46 8.03 21.55
C ASN A 374 2.71 8.27 20.06
N LEU A 375 2.07 9.27 19.49
CA LEU A 375 2.32 9.74 18.13
C LEU A 375 2.98 11.13 18.21
N THR A 376 4.23 11.23 17.74
CA THR A 376 5.01 12.47 17.83
C THR A 376 5.74 12.76 16.51
N THR A 377 5.90 14.03 16.18
CA THR A 377 6.82 14.48 15.11
C THR A 377 8.17 14.78 15.74
N ILE A 378 9.22 14.22 15.16
CA ILE A 378 10.62 14.51 15.55
C ILE A 378 11.43 14.94 14.33
N ALA A 379 12.55 15.63 14.58
CA ALA A 379 13.52 15.90 13.52
C ALA A 379 14.17 14.59 13.06
N LEU A 380 14.42 14.46 11.75
CA LEU A 380 15.20 13.34 11.18
C LEU A 380 16.64 13.36 11.72
N PRO A 381 17.14 12.23 12.26
CA PRO A 381 18.40 12.16 12.98
C PRO A 381 19.67 12.30 12.13
#